data_53eb92c61000d4fa68a7c07a895fc6e3
#
_entry.id   53eb92c61000d4fa68a7c07a895fc6e3
#
_cell.length_a   1.000
_cell.length_b   1.000
_cell.length_c   1.000
_cell.angle_alpha   90.00
_cell.angle_beta   90.00
_cell.angle_gamma   90.00
#
_symmetry.space_group_name_H-M   'P 1'
#
loop_
_entity.id
_entity.type
_entity.pdbx_description
1 polymer ?
#
loop_
_entity_poly.entity_id
_entity_poly.type
_entity_poly.pdbx_seq_one_letter_code
_entity_poly.pdbx_strand_id
1 'polypeptide(L)'
;LKNTDCTFCGQCVTHCPTGALTVRDDTNRALRALADPEITTVVQVAPAVRVAWAEAFGLPKRQATTGRMVAALKRIGFDYVFDTNFAADLTIMEEGSELLERLSHRGKYRWPMFTSCCPGWVRFVKTQFPSYTENLSTAKSPQQMFGAVAKSYFAEKMGIDARKMCVVSVMPCSAKKAECELPTMRNAFGNPDVDVVLTTREMDRLFRSDNIQPGDLPEEAFDSPLGTGTGAAVIFGATGGVMDAALRSAYYLVTGKNPDPDTFEQVRGSKPWKEAAFEIPGAGKVRVAVVSGLANTRRLMEAVDSGEVDYDFVEVMACPGGCAGGGGQPIHEGVEMAASRGSQLWKLDSKADIRFSHENPDIQELYRTYLKKPLGEKAHHLLHTDYQI
;
A
#
# COMPACT_ATOMS: atom_id res chain seq x y z
N LEU A 1 1.81 3.31 -24.29
CA LEU A 1 1.31 2.33 -23.29
C LEU A 1 -0.06 2.71 -22.71
N LYS A 2 -0.40 4.01 -22.66
CA LYS A 2 -1.67 4.49 -22.05
C LYS A 2 -2.92 3.87 -22.73
N ASN A 3 -2.87 3.60 -24.01
CA ASN A 3 -3.96 3.03 -24.82
C ASN A 3 -3.78 1.51 -25.07
N THR A 4 -3.08 0.81 -24.21
CA THR A 4 -2.85 -0.64 -24.28
C THR A 4 -3.24 -1.27 -22.95
N ASP A 5 -3.27 -2.61 -22.91
CA ASP A 5 -3.56 -3.40 -21.69
C ASP A 5 -2.37 -3.45 -20.72
N CYS A 6 -1.37 -2.57 -20.90
CA CYS A 6 -0.24 -2.48 -20.00
C CYS A 6 -0.69 -2.10 -18.58
N THR A 7 -0.34 -2.91 -17.61
CA THR A 7 -0.69 -2.70 -16.18
C THR A 7 0.20 -1.70 -15.46
N PHE A 8 1.21 -1.16 -16.11
CA PHE A 8 2.22 -0.26 -15.56
C PHE A 8 3.01 -0.83 -14.36
N CYS A 9 3.01 -2.15 -14.17
CA CYS A 9 3.68 -2.79 -13.02
C CYS A 9 5.20 -2.61 -13.00
N GLY A 10 5.83 -2.27 -14.14
CA GLY A 10 7.26 -1.99 -14.23
C GLY A 10 8.17 -3.22 -14.22
N GLN A 11 7.62 -4.44 -14.29
CA GLN A 11 8.45 -5.67 -14.31
C GLN A 11 9.33 -5.75 -15.57
N CYS A 12 8.87 -5.22 -16.71
CA CYS A 12 9.70 -5.10 -17.91
C CYS A 12 10.90 -4.15 -17.73
N VAL A 13 10.77 -3.15 -16.85
CA VAL A 13 11.87 -2.22 -16.53
C VAL A 13 12.93 -2.91 -15.67
N THR A 14 12.49 -3.69 -14.66
CA THR A 14 13.42 -4.40 -13.75
C THR A 14 14.19 -5.51 -14.45
N HIS A 15 13.68 -6.03 -15.57
CA HIS A 15 14.30 -7.11 -16.35
C HIS A 15 14.91 -6.64 -17.68
N CYS A 16 14.94 -5.33 -17.94
CA CYS A 16 15.51 -4.79 -19.17
C CYS A 16 17.05 -4.83 -19.11
N PRO A 17 17.73 -5.68 -19.90
CA PRO A 17 19.19 -5.88 -19.77
C PRO A 17 19.99 -4.66 -20.27
N THR A 18 19.36 -3.82 -21.07
CA THR A 18 20.02 -2.63 -21.66
C THR A 18 19.65 -1.32 -20.96
N GLY A 19 18.70 -1.36 -20.00
CA GLY A 19 18.16 -0.14 -19.36
C GLY A 19 17.36 0.77 -20.30
N ALA A 20 16.99 0.29 -21.49
CA ALA A 20 16.23 1.08 -22.48
C ALA A 20 14.80 1.38 -22.03
N LEU A 21 14.23 0.50 -21.19
CA LEU A 21 12.91 0.73 -20.61
C LEU A 21 13.06 1.49 -19.29
N THR A 22 12.36 2.61 -19.20
CA THR A 22 12.38 3.46 -18.00
C THR A 22 10.96 3.76 -17.51
N VAL A 23 10.84 4.09 -16.23
CA VAL A 23 9.62 4.66 -15.66
C VAL A 23 9.64 6.16 -15.87
N ARG A 24 8.46 6.79 -16.04
CA ARG A 24 8.35 8.26 -16.03
C ARG A 24 9.04 8.83 -14.80
N ASP A 25 9.88 9.82 -14.98
CA ASP A 25 10.59 10.50 -13.91
C ASP A 25 9.76 11.69 -13.39
N ASP A 26 9.37 11.61 -12.12
CA ASP A 26 8.61 12.67 -11.45
C ASP A 26 9.45 13.48 -10.44
N THR A 27 10.78 13.28 -10.41
CA THR A 27 11.71 13.95 -9.50
C THR A 27 11.59 15.49 -9.60
N ASN A 28 11.54 16.00 -10.84
CA ASN A 28 11.40 17.44 -11.07
C ASN A 28 10.06 18.02 -10.55
N ARG A 29 9.00 17.20 -10.51
CA ARG A 29 7.72 17.64 -9.94
C ARG A 29 7.83 17.81 -8.43
N ALA A 30 8.48 16.86 -7.74
CA ALA A 30 8.74 16.96 -6.31
C ALA A 30 9.65 18.16 -5.99
N LEU A 31 10.75 18.35 -6.75
CA LEU A 31 11.65 19.47 -6.54
C LEU A 31 10.98 20.84 -6.73
N ARG A 32 10.06 20.98 -7.70
CA ARG A 32 9.28 22.20 -7.87
C ARG A 32 8.37 22.50 -6.69
N ALA A 33 7.73 21.47 -6.13
CA ALA A 33 6.89 21.63 -4.96
C ALA A 33 7.72 22.04 -3.73
N LEU A 34 8.90 21.42 -3.54
CA LEU A 34 9.83 21.75 -2.46
C LEU A 34 10.42 23.17 -2.58
N ALA A 35 10.55 23.68 -3.80
CA ALA A 35 11.08 25.02 -4.04
C ALA A 35 10.03 26.14 -3.94
N ASP A 36 8.75 25.81 -3.85
CA ASP A 36 7.65 26.78 -3.77
C ASP A 36 7.28 27.04 -2.30
N PRO A 37 7.59 28.25 -1.76
CA PRO A 37 7.33 28.56 -0.36
C PRO A 37 5.83 28.68 -0.02
N GLU A 38 4.96 28.76 -1.02
CA GLU A 38 3.50 28.80 -0.82
C GLU A 38 2.87 27.42 -0.70
N ILE A 39 3.64 26.35 -0.96
CA ILE A 39 3.16 24.96 -0.95
C ILE A 39 3.66 24.25 0.31
N THR A 40 2.75 23.67 1.07
CA THR A 40 3.10 22.73 2.14
C THR A 40 3.35 21.36 1.55
N THR A 41 4.56 20.86 1.71
CA THR A 41 5.00 19.58 1.17
C THR A 41 4.88 18.47 2.20
N VAL A 42 4.11 17.44 1.87
CA VAL A 42 3.88 16.26 2.71
C VAL A 42 4.38 15.03 1.98
N VAL A 43 5.26 14.25 2.58
CA VAL A 43 5.71 12.98 1.99
C VAL A 43 5.29 11.78 2.84
N GLN A 44 4.81 10.73 2.18
CA GLN A 44 4.54 9.43 2.77
C GLN A 44 5.45 8.35 2.19
N VAL A 45 5.85 7.38 3.01
CA VAL A 45 6.76 6.31 2.60
C VAL A 45 6.11 4.94 2.76
N ALA A 46 6.05 4.17 1.66
CA ALA A 46 5.45 2.83 1.66
C ALA A 46 6.25 1.80 2.49
N PRO A 47 5.56 0.77 3.03
CA PRO A 47 6.19 -0.27 3.84
C PRO A 47 7.44 -0.90 3.20
N ALA A 48 7.35 -1.30 1.92
CA ALA A 48 8.44 -1.99 1.23
C ALA A 48 9.63 -1.10 0.87
N VAL A 49 9.50 0.23 0.92
CA VAL A 49 10.63 1.15 0.67
C VAL A 49 11.67 1.02 1.77
N ARG A 50 11.26 0.90 3.04
CA ARG A 50 12.17 0.85 4.21
C ARG A 50 13.15 -0.31 4.21
N VAL A 51 12.88 -1.37 3.46
CA VAL A 51 13.78 -2.53 3.36
C VAL A 51 14.65 -2.53 2.11
N ALA A 52 14.54 -1.51 1.24
CA ALA A 52 15.24 -1.46 -0.03
C ALA A 52 15.99 -0.14 -0.29
N TRP A 53 15.58 0.99 0.30
CA TRP A 53 16.09 2.32 0.01
C TRP A 53 17.62 2.46 0.13
N ALA A 54 18.20 1.76 1.10
CA ALA A 54 19.62 1.87 1.38
C ALA A 54 20.52 1.02 0.45
N GLU A 55 19.90 0.17 -0.37
CA GLU A 55 20.63 -0.70 -1.31
C GLU A 55 21.43 0.13 -2.33
N ALA A 56 20.84 1.25 -2.79
CA ALA A 56 21.51 2.16 -3.73
C ALA A 56 22.76 2.85 -3.15
N PHE A 57 22.87 2.94 -1.84
CA PHE A 57 23.97 3.56 -1.12
C PHE A 57 24.98 2.53 -0.58
N GLY A 58 24.73 1.24 -0.77
CA GLY A 58 25.57 0.18 -0.24
C GLY A 58 25.66 0.16 1.29
N LEU A 59 24.64 0.71 1.98
CA LEU A 59 24.66 0.80 3.43
C LEU A 59 24.44 -0.58 4.06
N PRO A 60 25.22 -0.93 5.09
CA PRO A 60 24.97 -2.15 5.86
C PRO A 60 23.60 -2.04 6.56
N LYS A 61 22.91 -3.19 6.73
CA LYS A 61 21.55 -3.24 7.32
C LYS A 61 21.41 -2.49 8.65
N ARG A 62 22.46 -2.47 9.47
CA ARG A 62 22.48 -1.73 10.75
C ARG A 62 22.42 -0.21 10.59
N GLN A 63 22.75 0.31 9.40
CA GLN A 63 22.72 1.73 9.07
C GLN A 63 21.54 2.09 8.17
N ALA A 64 20.93 1.10 7.53
CA ALA A 64 19.79 1.22 6.65
C ALA A 64 18.46 1.29 7.45
N THR A 65 18.40 2.19 8.41
CA THR A 65 17.27 2.30 9.34
C THR A 65 16.15 3.19 8.74
N THR A 66 14.94 3.01 9.22
CA THR A 66 13.80 3.87 8.84
C THR A 66 14.04 5.31 9.32
N GLY A 67 14.60 5.50 10.52
CA GLY A 67 14.83 6.85 11.06
C GLY A 67 15.83 7.67 10.25
N ARG A 68 16.87 7.04 9.69
CA ARG A 68 17.81 7.74 8.79
C ARG A 68 17.17 8.09 7.44
N MET A 69 16.28 7.26 6.94
CA MET A 69 15.49 7.58 5.76
C MET A 69 14.58 8.79 6.01
N VAL A 70 13.93 8.85 7.17
CA VAL A 70 13.11 9.99 7.60
C VAL A 70 13.97 11.25 7.69
N ALA A 71 15.13 11.17 8.35
CA ALA A 71 16.07 12.30 8.45
C ALA A 71 16.53 12.79 7.07
N ALA A 72 16.78 11.89 6.12
CA ALA A 72 17.14 12.27 4.75
C ALA A 72 16.00 13.00 4.02
N LEU A 73 14.76 12.55 4.19
CA LEU A 73 13.59 13.23 3.60
C LEU A 73 13.36 14.62 4.22
N LYS A 74 13.52 14.77 5.53
CA LYS A 74 13.46 16.07 6.20
C LYS A 74 14.60 16.98 5.74
N ARG A 75 15.81 16.43 5.54
CA ARG A 75 16.96 17.18 5.04
C ARG A 75 16.75 17.71 3.62
N ILE A 76 16.03 16.99 2.76
CA ILE A 76 15.63 17.45 1.42
C ILE A 76 14.70 18.68 1.48
N GLY A 77 13.97 18.86 2.57
CA GLY A 77 13.11 20.00 2.81
C GLY A 77 11.61 19.69 2.79
N PHE A 78 11.19 18.45 2.90
CA PHE A 78 9.77 18.14 3.13
C PHE A 78 9.32 18.72 4.47
N ASP A 79 8.19 19.43 4.49
CA ASP A 79 7.64 20.02 5.71
C ASP A 79 7.15 18.95 6.69
N TYR A 80 6.56 17.85 6.15
CA TYR A 80 6.10 16.72 6.94
C TYR A 80 6.46 15.38 6.29
N VAL A 81 6.94 14.45 7.10
CA VAL A 81 7.34 13.10 6.67
C VAL A 81 6.55 12.06 7.46
N PHE A 82 5.71 11.30 6.77
CA PHE A 82 4.79 10.34 7.36
C PHE A 82 5.00 8.92 6.86
N ASP A 83 4.39 7.98 7.57
CA ASP A 83 4.41 6.56 7.26
C ASP A 83 3.12 6.13 6.55
N THR A 84 3.22 5.58 5.34
CA THR A 84 2.05 4.94 4.68
C THR A 84 1.50 3.76 5.49
N ASN A 85 2.24 3.23 6.47
CA ASN A 85 1.73 2.21 7.39
C ASN A 85 0.47 2.66 8.13
N PHE A 86 0.38 3.95 8.51
CA PHE A 86 -0.86 4.52 9.04
C PHE A 86 -2.06 4.25 8.13
N ALA A 87 -1.92 4.53 6.84
CA ALA A 87 -2.99 4.33 5.88
C ALA A 87 -3.19 2.85 5.50
N ALA A 88 -2.17 2.00 5.65
CA ALA A 88 -2.33 0.57 5.53
C ALA A 88 -3.21 0.00 6.66
N ASP A 89 -3.00 0.45 7.90
CA ASP A 89 -3.88 0.12 9.03
C ASP A 89 -5.31 0.63 8.78
N LEU A 90 -5.46 1.84 8.25
CA LEU A 90 -6.76 2.40 7.89
C LEU A 90 -7.46 1.56 6.80
N THR A 91 -6.71 1.11 5.79
CA THR A 91 -7.23 0.23 4.73
C THR A 91 -7.75 -1.09 5.32
N ILE A 92 -7.04 -1.68 6.28
CA ILE A 92 -7.50 -2.90 6.96
C ILE A 92 -8.81 -2.67 7.71
N MET A 93 -8.98 -1.53 8.35
CA MET A 93 -10.24 -1.24 9.04
C MET A 93 -11.42 -1.12 8.06
N GLU A 94 -11.23 -0.50 6.91
CA GLU A 94 -12.27 -0.35 5.89
C GLU A 94 -12.49 -1.67 5.11
N GLU A 95 -11.44 -2.26 4.54
CA GLU A 95 -11.53 -3.47 3.72
C GLU A 95 -11.93 -4.71 4.55
N GLY A 96 -11.43 -4.84 5.78
CA GLY A 96 -11.83 -5.89 6.70
C GLY A 96 -13.30 -5.77 7.12
N SER A 97 -13.78 -4.54 7.36
CA SER A 97 -15.20 -4.29 7.64
C SER A 97 -16.07 -4.57 6.42
N GLU A 98 -15.63 -4.22 5.21
CA GLU A 98 -16.32 -4.53 3.95
C GLU A 98 -16.41 -6.04 3.73
N LEU A 99 -15.34 -6.79 4.00
CA LEU A 99 -15.35 -8.26 3.91
C LEU A 99 -16.40 -8.85 4.85
N LEU A 100 -16.45 -8.41 6.11
CA LEU A 100 -17.43 -8.90 7.09
C LEU A 100 -18.87 -8.54 6.69
N GLU A 101 -19.10 -7.34 6.16
CA GLU A 101 -20.40 -6.94 5.63
C GLU A 101 -20.82 -7.85 4.46
N ARG A 102 -19.92 -8.09 3.50
CA ARG A 102 -20.18 -8.97 2.35
C ARG A 102 -20.47 -10.42 2.82
N LEU A 103 -19.69 -10.93 3.78
CA LEU A 103 -19.92 -12.27 4.35
C LEU A 103 -21.28 -12.39 5.03
N SER A 104 -21.73 -11.35 5.75
CA SER A 104 -23.04 -11.35 6.42
C SER A 104 -24.21 -11.23 5.44
N HIS A 105 -23.98 -10.76 4.22
CA HIS A 105 -24.99 -10.55 3.17
C HIS A 105 -24.63 -11.25 1.85
N ARG A 106 -24.10 -12.48 1.93
CA ARG A 106 -23.52 -13.22 0.78
C ARG A 106 -24.33 -13.17 -0.51
N GLY A 107 -25.64 -13.23 -0.41
CA GLY A 107 -26.54 -13.22 -1.58
C GLY A 107 -26.65 -11.87 -2.32
N LYS A 108 -26.11 -10.79 -1.74
CA LYS A 108 -26.12 -9.45 -2.35
C LYS A 108 -24.86 -9.16 -3.16
N TYR A 109 -23.79 -9.93 -2.98
CA TYR A 109 -22.47 -9.67 -3.53
C TYR A 109 -22.01 -10.80 -4.44
N ARG A 110 -21.13 -10.45 -5.38
CA ARG A 110 -20.40 -11.42 -6.18
C ARG A 110 -19.14 -11.88 -5.43
N TRP A 111 -18.78 -13.13 -5.63
CA TRP A 111 -17.63 -13.77 -5.00
C TRP A 111 -16.62 -14.27 -6.04
N PRO A 112 -15.33 -14.36 -5.67
CA PRO A 112 -14.73 -13.89 -4.42
C PRO A 112 -14.65 -12.36 -4.35
N MET A 113 -14.49 -11.79 -3.14
CA MET A 113 -14.03 -10.41 -2.97
C MET A 113 -12.51 -10.37 -3.22
N PHE A 114 -12.06 -9.40 -4.02
CA PHE A 114 -10.62 -9.18 -4.28
C PHE A 114 -10.13 -7.91 -3.59
N THR A 115 -8.88 -7.94 -3.10
CA THR A 115 -8.20 -6.72 -2.66
C THR A 115 -8.05 -5.73 -3.82
N SER A 116 -8.03 -4.43 -3.54
CA SER A 116 -7.95 -3.35 -4.53
C SER A 116 -6.72 -2.45 -4.39
N CYS A 117 -5.86 -2.69 -3.40
CA CYS A 117 -4.72 -1.83 -3.10
C CYS A 117 -3.60 -1.86 -4.15
N CYS A 118 -3.59 -2.84 -5.08
CA CYS A 118 -2.59 -2.96 -6.14
C CYS A 118 -3.12 -2.42 -7.49
N PRO A 119 -2.72 -1.23 -7.95
CA PRO A 119 -3.26 -0.64 -9.18
C PRO A 119 -2.88 -1.42 -10.45
N GLY A 120 -1.78 -2.15 -10.43
CA GLY A 120 -1.42 -3.05 -11.53
C GLY A 120 -2.40 -4.22 -11.67
N TRP A 121 -2.88 -4.75 -10.55
CA TRP A 121 -3.95 -5.75 -10.51
C TRP A 121 -5.29 -5.15 -10.94
N VAL A 122 -5.69 -4.02 -10.36
CA VAL A 122 -6.95 -3.35 -10.70
C VAL A 122 -7.03 -3.10 -12.20
N ARG A 123 -5.95 -2.63 -12.82
CA ARG A 123 -5.91 -2.44 -14.27
C ARG A 123 -5.96 -3.77 -15.04
N PHE A 124 -5.31 -4.81 -14.53
CA PHE A 124 -5.33 -6.14 -15.16
C PHE A 124 -6.75 -6.73 -15.15
N VAL A 125 -7.46 -6.70 -14.03
CA VAL A 125 -8.82 -7.24 -13.98
C VAL A 125 -9.77 -6.45 -14.87
N LYS A 126 -9.69 -5.12 -14.87
CA LYS A 126 -10.51 -4.25 -15.74
C LYS A 126 -10.32 -4.53 -17.23
N THR A 127 -9.12 -4.92 -17.65
CA THR A 127 -8.80 -5.13 -19.07
C THR A 127 -8.94 -6.58 -19.52
N GLN A 128 -8.64 -7.54 -18.66
CA GLN A 128 -8.57 -8.97 -19.01
C GLN A 128 -9.77 -9.79 -18.49
N PHE A 129 -10.37 -9.35 -17.38
CA PHE A 129 -11.50 -10.03 -16.73
C PHE A 129 -12.54 -8.99 -16.25
N PRO A 130 -13.09 -8.16 -17.14
CA PRO A 130 -13.93 -7.01 -16.75
C PRO A 130 -15.19 -7.39 -15.98
N SER A 131 -15.72 -8.61 -16.15
CA SER A 131 -16.85 -9.13 -15.38
C SER A 131 -16.60 -9.25 -13.89
N TYR A 132 -15.32 -9.26 -13.47
CA TYR A 132 -14.91 -9.33 -12.05
C TYR A 132 -14.57 -7.97 -11.44
N THR A 133 -14.77 -6.86 -12.14
CA THR A 133 -14.52 -5.52 -11.60
C THR A 133 -15.38 -5.22 -10.37
N GLU A 134 -16.62 -5.68 -10.35
CA GLU A 134 -17.54 -5.56 -9.21
C GLU A 134 -17.11 -6.37 -7.97
N ASN A 135 -16.23 -7.33 -8.15
CA ASN A 135 -15.70 -8.16 -7.07
C ASN A 135 -14.58 -7.46 -6.29
N LEU A 136 -14.01 -6.37 -6.83
CA LEU A 136 -12.99 -5.61 -6.12
C LEU A 136 -13.56 -5.01 -4.82
N SER A 137 -12.72 -4.94 -3.79
CA SER A 137 -12.99 -4.07 -2.65
C SER A 137 -13.16 -2.62 -3.13
N THR A 138 -14.08 -1.89 -2.55
CA THR A 138 -14.29 -0.48 -2.86
C THR A 138 -13.28 0.41 -2.16
N ALA A 139 -12.50 -0.11 -1.21
CA ALA A 139 -11.48 0.63 -0.48
C ALA A 139 -10.42 1.20 -1.43
N LYS A 140 -10.07 2.47 -1.27
CA LYS A 140 -8.91 3.07 -1.92
C LYS A 140 -7.63 2.38 -1.40
N SER A 141 -6.56 2.44 -2.17
CA SER A 141 -5.28 1.94 -1.69
C SER A 141 -4.72 2.77 -0.53
N PRO A 142 -3.82 2.21 0.32
CA PRO A 142 -3.18 2.98 1.39
C PRO A 142 -2.58 4.31 0.92
N GLN A 143 -1.97 4.35 -0.27
CA GLN A 143 -1.47 5.59 -0.86
C GLN A 143 -2.55 6.66 -0.98
N GLN A 144 -3.70 6.30 -1.54
CA GLN A 144 -4.79 7.23 -1.80
C GLN A 144 -5.55 7.58 -0.51
N MET A 145 -5.75 6.61 0.38
CA MET A 145 -6.33 6.88 1.70
C MET A 145 -5.48 7.86 2.49
N PHE A 146 -4.14 7.71 2.46
CA PHE A 146 -3.24 8.67 3.09
C PHE A 146 -3.45 10.07 2.52
N GLY A 147 -3.43 10.22 1.19
CA GLY A 147 -3.61 11.51 0.53
C GLY A 147 -4.95 12.16 0.87
N ALA A 148 -6.03 11.38 0.85
CA ALA A 148 -7.36 11.85 1.22
C ALA A 148 -7.42 12.35 2.68
N VAL A 149 -6.81 11.61 3.62
CA VAL A 149 -6.76 11.99 5.04
C VAL A 149 -5.83 13.19 5.26
N ALA A 150 -4.68 13.25 4.56
CA ALA A 150 -3.76 14.38 4.64
C ALA A 150 -4.42 15.68 4.16
N LYS A 151 -5.13 15.64 3.03
CA LYS A 151 -5.83 16.82 2.46
C LYS A 151 -7.20 17.11 3.08
N SER A 152 -7.60 16.37 4.10
CA SER A 152 -8.83 16.61 4.86
C SER A 152 -8.54 16.75 6.35
N TYR A 153 -8.50 15.66 7.08
CA TYR A 153 -8.29 15.64 8.53
C TYR A 153 -7.02 16.37 8.99
N PHE A 154 -5.87 16.05 8.36
CA PHE A 154 -4.61 16.65 8.76
C PHE A 154 -4.57 18.13 8.40
N ALA A 155 -4.98 18.50 7.19
CA ALA A 155 -5.05 19.90 6.75
C ALA A 155 -5.95 20.73 7.68
N GLU A 156 -7.14 20.21 8.04
CA GLU A 156 -8.07 20.86 8.98
C GLU A 156 -7.44 21.01 10.37
N LYS A 157 -6.83 19.94 10.90
CA LYS A 157 -6.21 19.92 12.23
C LYS A 157 -5.05 20.90 12.36
N MET A 158 -4.28 21.08 11.29
CA MET A 158 -3.09 21.96 11.26
C MET A 158 -3.40 23.38 10.75
N GLY A 159 -4.62 23.66 10.30
CA GLY A 159 -4.99 24.94 9.71
C GLY A 159 -4.31 25.21 8.35
N ILE A 160 -3.98 24.16 7.61
CA ILE A 160 -3.34 24.23 6.30
C ILE A 160 -4.41 24.25 5.20
N ASP A 161 -4.26 25.12 4.20
CA ASP A 161 -5.13 25.08 3.03
C ASP A 161 -4.78 23.86 2.16
N ALA A 162 -5.69 22.89 2.09
CA ALA A 162 -5.50 21.67 1.32
C ALA A 162 -5.22 21.91 -0.18
N ARG A 163 -5.61 23.07 -0.73
CA ARG A 163 -5.32 23.46 -2.12
C ARG A 163 -3.86 23.84 -2.32
N LYS A 164 -3.17 24.22 -1.24
CA LYS A 164 -1.74 24.57 -1.20
C LYS A 164 -0.88 23.41 -0.63
N MET A 165 -1.44 22.23 -0.52
CA MET A 165 -0.72 21.04 -0.06
C MET A 165 -0.33 20.16 -1.25
N CYS A 166 0.94 19.79 -1.32
CA CYS A 166 1.47 18.81 -2.26
C CYS A 166 1.79 17.51 -1.51
N VAL A 167 1.00 16.48 -1.75
CA VAL A 167 1.25 15.13 -1.19
C VAL A 167 2.12 14.33 -2.15
N VAL A 168 3.30 13.98 -1.69
CA VAL A 168 4.28 13.14 -2.40
C VAL A 168 4.27 11.75 -1.79
N SER A 169 4.22 10.72 -2.62
CA SER A 169 4.31 9.31 -2.17
C SER A 169 5.62 8.70 -2.63
N VAL A 170 6.37 8.08 -1.74
CA VAL A 170 7.52 7.23 -2.09
C VAL A 170 7.07 5.78 -2.08
N MET A 171 7.08 5.16 -3.27
CA MET A 171 6.46 3.85 -3.51
C MET A 171 7.42 2.87 -4.19
N PRO A 172 7.33 1.57 -3.87
CA PRO A 172 8.10 0.53 -4.57
C PRO A 172 7.54 0.22 -5.97
N CYS A 173 6.63 1.03 -6.47
CA CYS A 173 5.69 0.70 -7.53
C CYS A 173 5.62 1.80 -8.58
N SER A 174 5.64 1.42 -9.87
CA SER A 174 5.43 2.37 -10.97
C SER A 174 3.96 2.56 -11.34
N ALA A 175 3.09 1.57 -11.10
CA ALA A 175 1.66 1.66 -11.38
C ALA A 175 0.96 2.69 -10.47
N LYS A 176 1.49 2.98 -9.29
CA LYS A 176 1.01 4.02 -8.38
C LYS A 176 1.01 5.43 -8.99
N LYS A 177 1.88 5.69 -9.98
CA LYS A 177 1.87 6.93 -10.75
C LYS A 177 0.59 7.10 -11.59
N ALA A 178 0.10 6.02 -12.17
CA ALA A 178 -1.12 6.03 -12.94
C ALA A 178 -2.38 6.05 -12.04
N GLU A 179 -2.31 5.44 -10.86
CA GLU A 179 -3.41 5.47 -9.89
C GLU A 179 -3.77 6.91 -9.47
N CYS A 180 -2.79 7.77 -9.24
CA CYS A 180 -3.02 9.17 -8.87
C CYS A 180 -3.69 10.00 -9.98
N GLU A 181 -3.67 9.52 -11.22
CA GLU A 181 -4.29 10.20 -12.36
C GLU A 181 -5.77 9.81 -12.56
N LEU A 182 -6.26 8.82 -11.80
CA LEU A 182 -7.66 8.38 -11.91
C LEU A 182 -8.61 9.51 -11.47
N PRO A 183 -9.72 9.69 -12.19
CA PRO A 183 -10.67 10.78 -11.90
C PRO A 183 -11.36 10.63 -10.53
N THR A 184 -11.41 9.40 -10.00
CA THR A 184 -12.02 9.06 -8.71
C THR A 184 -11.08 9.26 -7.51
N MET A 185 -9.77 9.52 -7.74
CA MET A 185 -8.77 9.74 -6.69
C MET A 185 -8.55 11.24 -6.47
N ARG A 186 -9.64 11.92 -6.04
CA ARG A 186 -9.69 13.37 -5.90
C ARG A 186 -10.32 13.78 -4.58
N ASN A 187 -9.83 14.90 -4.02
CA ASN A 187 -10.44 15.54 -2.86
C ASN A 187 -11.67 16.40 -3.23
N ALA A 188 -12.31 16.96 -2.22
CA ALA A 188 -13.48 17.81 -2.39
C ALA A 188 -13.26 19.07 -3.26
N PHE A 189 -12.01 19.49 -3.46
CA PHE A 189 -11.65 20.64 -4.31
C PHE A 189 -11.30 20.23 -5.74
N GLY A 190 -11.41 18.93 -6.09
CA GLY A 190 -11.05 18.41 -7.39
C GLY A 190 -9.54 18.18 -7.60
N ASN A 191 -8.70 18.46 -6.59
CA ASN A 191 -7.26 18.16 -6.62
C ASN A 191 -7.02 16.66 -6.39
N PRO A 192 -5.93 16.07 -6.97
CA PRO A 192 -5.55 14.70 -6.66
C PRO A 192 -5.40 14.48 -5.15
N ASP A 193 -5.78 13.31 -4.65
CA ASP A 193 -5.46 12.91 -3.26
C ASP A 193 -3.94 12.88 -3.07
N VAL A 194 -3.22 12.35 -4.06
CA VAL A 194 -1.74 12.34 -4.11
C VAL A 194 -1.28 13.03 -5.38
N ASP A 195 -0.40 14.02 -5.26
CA ASP A 195 0.04 14.88 -6.37
C ASP A 195 1.22 14.28 -7.14
N VAL A 196 2.19 13.70 -6.44
CA VAL A 196 3.42 13.16 -7.02
C VAL A 196 3.73 11.79 -6.45
N VAL A 197 4.13 10.85 -7.31
CA VAL A 197 4.64 9.54 -6.89
C VAL A 197 6.09 9.39 -7.32
N LEU A 198 6.97 9.22 -6.35
CA LEU A 198 8.36 8.84 -6.54
C LEU A 198 8.51 7.34 -6.31
N THR A 199 9.26 6.67 -7.16
CA THR A 199 9.72 5.31 -6.87
C THR A 199 10.85 5.34 -5.85
N THR A 200 11.19 4.21 -5.25
CA THR A 200 12.38 4.09 -4.38
C THR A 200 13.62 4.60 -5.10
N ARG A 201 13.80 4.23 -6.38
CA ARG A 201 14.93 4.70 -7.21
C ARG A 201 14.95 6.21 -7.44
N GLU A 202 13.78 6.85 -7.55
CA GLU A 202 13.70 8.32 -7.68
C GLU A 202 14.02 9.02 -6.37
N MET A 203 13.57 8.48 -5.23
CA MET A 203 13.96 8.99 -3.91
C MET A 203 15.49 8.91 -3.72
N ASP A 204 16.10 7.78 -4.10
CA ASP A 204 17.57 7.62 -4.02
C ASP A 204 18.30 8.65 -4.88
N ARG A 205 17.75 8.99 -6.06
CA ARG A 205 18.29 10.07 -6.90
C ARG A 205 18.14 11.44 -6.26
N LEU A 206 17.03 11.72 -5.59
CA LEU A 206 16.86 12.96 -4.82
C LEU A 206 17.92 13.10 -3.74
N PHE A 207 18.17 12.05 -2.96
CA PHE A 207 19.20 12.05 -1.93
C PHE A 207 20.59 12.34 -2.52
N ARG A 208 20.91 11.73 -3.67
CA ARG A 208 22.18 11.96 -4.37
C ARG A 208 22.28 13.36 -4.97
N SER A 209 21.18 13.91 -5.51
CA SER A 209 21.19 15.25 -6.12
C SER A 209 21.44 16.37 -5.11
N ASP A 210 21.03 16.16 -3.86
CA ASP A 210 21.28 17.05 -2.73
C ASP A 210 22.53 16.68 -1.91
N ASN A 211 23.34 15.78 -2.45
CA ASN A 211 24.57 15.28 -1.80
C ASN A 211 24.35 14.76 -0.37
N ILE A 212 23.18 14.21 -0.09
CA ILE A 212 22.88 13.61 1.20
C ILE A 212 23.59 12.26 1.34
N GLN A 213 24.29 12.09 2.46
CA GLN A 213 24.90 10.84 2.87
C GLN A 213 24.03 10.22 3.98
N PRO A 214 23.06 9.35 3.67
CA PRO A 214 22.09 8.90 4.67
C PRO A 214 22.71 8.12 5.84
N GLY A 215 23.87 7.49 5.60
CA GLY A 215 24.60 6.77 6.64
C GLY A 215 25.12 7.61 7.79
N ASP A 216 25.28 8.92 7.55
CA ASP A 216 25.84 9.86 8.52
C ASP A 216 24.75 10.63 9.28
N LEU A 217 23.48 10.50 8.86
CA LEU A 217 22.37 11.20 9.48
C LEU A 217 21.97 10.59 10.84
N PRO A 218 21.44 11.43 11.77
CA PRO A 218 20.82 10.93 12.99
C PRO A 218 19.53 10.12 12.69
N GLU A 219 19.05 9.41 13.69
CA GLU A 219 17.73 8.78 13.61
C GLU A 219 16.65 9.83 13.91
N GLU A 220 15.64 9.92 13.03
CA GLU A 220 14.47 10.75 13.25
C GLU A 220 13.19 9.94 13.14
N ALA A 221 12.16 10.36 13.88
CA ALA A 221 10.84 9.75 13.82
C ALA A 221 9.99 10.38 12.69
N PHE A 222 9.03 9.62 12.20
CA PHE A 222 7.93 10.17 11.42
C PHE A 222 7.17 11.23 12.21
N ASP A 223 6.56 12.17 11.52
CA ASP A 223 5.77 13.22 12.16
C ASP A 223 4.40 12.69 12.62
N SER A 224 3.78 13.39 13.57
CA SER A 224 2.46 13.07 14.10
C SER A 224 1.41 14.02 13.49
N PRO A 225 0.14 13.59 13.32
CA PRO A 225 -0.49 12.37 13.83
C PRO A 225 -0.61 11.21 12.83
N LEU A 226 0.01 11.25 11.67
CA LEU A 226 -0.13 10.23 10.61
C LEU A 226 1.15 9.37 10.45
N GLY A 227 1.95 9.29 11.50
CA GLY A 227 3.26 8.62 11.46
C GLY A 227 3.31 7.28 12.17
N THR A 228 2.27 6.91 12.91
CA THR A 228 2.22 5.62 13.61
C THR A 228 1.73 4.50 12.68
N GLY A 229 2.47 3.40 12.64
CA GLY A 229 2.09 2.20 11.90
C GLY A 229 2.34 0.95 12.71
N THR A 230 1.58 -0.11 12.45
CA THR A 230 1.69 -1.38 13.15
C THR A 230 2.51 -2.42 12.38
N GLY A 231 2.78 -3.56 13.02
CA GLY A 231 3.34 -4.72 12.35
C GLY A 231 2.44 -5.23 11.22
N ALA A 232 1.11 -5.21 11.42
CA ALA A 232 0.14 -5.57 10.38
C ALA A 232 0.26 -4.66 9.14
N ALA A 233 0.52 -3.37 9.32
CA ALA A 233 0.72 -2.44 8.21
C ALA A 233 2.03 -2.68 7.46
N VAL A 234 3.12 -2.96 8.19
CA VAL A 234 4.43 -3.12 7.55
C VAL A 234 4.49 -4.33 6.61
N ILE A 235 3.74 -5.39 6.91
CA ILE A 235 3.72 -6.60 6.07
C ILE A 235 2.95 -6.43 4.76
N PHE A 236 2.21 -5.34 4.53
CA PHE A 236 1.61 -5.02 3.22
C PHE A 236 2.61 -5.03 2.07
N GLY A 237 3.87 -4.82 2.37
CA GLY A 237 4.95 -4.89 1.39
C GLY A 237 5.27 -6.29 0.88
N ALA A 238 4.85 -7.34 1.57
CA ALA A 238 5.10 -8.74 1.22
C ALA A 238 3.81 -9.44 0.74
N THR A 239 3.93 -10.40 -0.17
CA THR A 239 2.79 -11.22 -0.59
C THR A 239 2.21 -12.01 0.58
N GLY A 240 0.91 -11.94 0.78
CA GLY A 240 0.17 -12.51 1.91
C GLY A 240 0.03 -11.56 3.10
N GLY A 241 0.71 -10.41 3.06
CA GLY A 241 0.69 -9.46 4.17
C GLY A 241 -0.63 -8.72 4.34
N VAL A 242 -1.29 -8.36 3.25
CA VAL A 242 -2.62 -7.74 3.30
C VAL A 242 -3.64 -8.74 3.84
N MET A 243 -3.60 -9.98 3.32
CA MET A 243 -4.48 -11.06 3.78
C MET A 243 -4.30 -11.35 5.27
N ASP A 244 -3.07 -11.51 5.73
CA ASP A 244 -2.76 -11.76 7.15
C ASP A 244 -3.29 -10.61 8.04
N ALA A 245 -3.00 -9.37 7.68
CA ALA A 245 -3.47 -8.18 8.41
C ALA A 245 -5.01 -8.09 8.45
N ALA A 246 -5.67 -8.36 7.31
CA ALA A 246 -7.14 -8.35 7.21
C ALA A 246 -7.77 -9.43 8.08
N LEU A 247 -7.24 -10.65 8.05
CA LEU A 247 -7.75 -11.76 8.87
C LEU A 247 -7.58 -11.50 10.37
N ARG A 248 -6.43 -10.93 10.79
CA ARG A 248 -6.21 -10.53 12.19
C ARG A 248 -7.29 -9.56 12.68
N SER A 249 -7.55 -8.50 11.92
CA SER A 249 -8.52 -7.48 12.32
C SER A 249 -9.97 -7.95 12.14
N ALA A 250 -10.29 -8.73 11.09
CA ALA A 250 -11.61 -9.34 10.93
C ALA A 250 -11.96 -10.27 12.10
N TYR A 251 -11.00 -11.08 12.57
CA TYR A 251 -11.19 -11.91 13.75
C TYR A 251 -11.56 -11.06 14.98
N TYR A 252 -10.79 -9.97 15.23
CA TYR A 252 -11.08 -9.07 16.34
C TYR A 252 -12.45 -8.38 16.21
N LEU A 253 -12.78 -7.87 15.03
CA LEU A 253 -14.04 -7.16 14.79
C LEU A 253 -15.28 -8.03 15.06
N VAL A 254 -15.16 -9.34 14.87
CA VAL A 254 -16.25 -10.28 15.14
C VAL A 254 -16.26 -10.77 16.59
N THR A 255 -15.08 -11.05 17.16
CA THR A 255 -14.98 -11.74 18.46
C THR A 255 -14.75 -10.80 19.65
N GLY A 256 -14.31 -9.56 19.39
CA GLY A 256 -13.83 -8.62 20.41
C GLY A 256 -12.51 -9.04 21.08
N LYS A 257 -11.80 -10.03 20.52
CA LYS A 257 -10.54 -10.56 21.06
C LYS A 257 -9.50 -10.67 19.96
N ASN A 258 -8.24 -10.36 20.28
CA ASN A 258 -7.14 -10.58 19.36
C ASN A 258 -6.89 -12.09 19.18
N PRO A 259 -6.65 -12.54 17.95
CA PRO A 259 -6.06 -13.85 17.72
C PRO A 259 -4.58 -13.83 18.13
N ASP A 260 -3.94 -15.01 18.20
CA ASP A 260 -2.48 -15.04 18.12
C ASP A 260 -2.05 -14.41 16.79
N PRO A 261 -1.10 -13.45 16.78
CA PRO A 261 -0.66 -12.80 15.53
C PRO A 261 -0.15 -13.75 14.44
N ASP A 262 0.23 -14.97 14.81
CA ASP A 262 0.73 -15.98 13.88
C ASP A 262 -0.33 -17.02 13.46
N THR A 263 -1.58 -16.86 13.91
CA THR A 263 -2.71 -17.75 13.54
C THR A 263 -2.87 -17.94 12.02
N PHE A 264 -2.55 -16.92 11.24
CA PHE A 264 -2.78 -16.89 9.79
C PHE A 264 -1.51 -17.12 8.96
N GLU A 265 -0.45 -17.70 9.54
CA GLU A 265 0.85 -17.88 8.87
C GLU A 265 0.79 -18.67 7.55
N GLN A 266 -0.24 -19.47 7.31
CA GLN A 266 -0.43 -20.25 6.07
C GLN A 266 -0.49 -19.37 4.82
N VAL A 267 -0.88 -18.09 4.94
CA VAL A 267 -0.91 -17.15 3.82
C VAL A 267 0.45 -16.49 3.55
N ARG A 268 1.43 -16.71 4.43
CA ARG A 268 2.80 -16.13 4.34
C ARG A 268 3.70 -16.91 3.37
N GLY A 269 4.86 -16.33 3.09
CA GLY A 269 5.92 -16.97 2.31
C GLY A 269 5.90 -16.59 0.83
N SER A 270 6.88 -17.12 0.10
CA SER A 270 7.20 -16.70 -1.27
C SER A 270 6.48 -17.49 -2.37
N LYS A 271 5.68 -18.52 -2.02
CA LYS A 271 4.91 -19.25 -3.05
C LYS A 271 4.01 -18.27 -3.80
N PRO A 272 4.00 -18.32 -5.14
CA PRO A 272 3.26 -17.35 -5.95
C PRO A 272 1.75 -17.48 -5.87
N TRP A 273 1.21 -18.64 -5.52
CA TRP A 273 -0.20 -18.92 -5.24
C TRP A 273 -0.29 -19.77 -3.98
N LYS A 274 -1.03 -19.30 -3.00
CA LYS A 274 -1.28 -19.94 -1.71
C LYS A 274 -2.76 -19.94 -1.41
N GLU A 275 -3.23 -20.98 -0.77
CA GLU A 275 -4.63 -21.15 -0.38
C GLU A 275 -4.69 -21.55 1.10
N ALA A 276 -5.71 -21.09 1.79
CA ALA A 276 -5.99 -21.43 3.16
C ALA A 276 -7.49 -21.31 3.47
N ALA A 277 -7.91 -21.93 4.55
CA ALA A 277 -9.25 -21.75 5.08
C ALA A 277 -9.17 -21.63 6.60
N PHE A 278 -9.86 -20.64 7.14
CA PHE A 278 -9.84 -20.33 8.56
C PHE A 278 -11.26 -20.31 9.12
N GLU A 279 -11.43 -20.87 10.31
CA GLU A 279 -12.67 -20.72 11.05
C GLU A 279 -12.62 -19.42 11.86
N ILE A 280 -13.48 -18.48 11.50
CA ILE A 280 -13.63 -17.20 12.24
C ILE A 280 -14.92 -17.30 13.06
N PRO A 281 -14.84 -17.32 14.41
CA PRO A 281 -16.02 -17.40 15.24
C PRO A 281 -17.03 -16.29 14.90
N GLY A 282 -18.28 -16.68 14.59
CA GLY A 282 -19.32 -15.73 14.18
C GLY A 282 -19.39 -15.40 12.69
N ALA A 283 -18.30 -15.60 11.93
CA ALA A 283 -18.27 -15.45 10.46
C ALA A 283 -18.23 -16.81 9.73
N GLY A 284 -17.90 -17.90 10.45
CA GLY A 284 -17.79 -19.24 9.89
C GLY A 284 -16.48 -19.49 9.13
N LYS A 285 -16.50 -20.48 8.24
CA LYS A 285 -15.33 -20.83 7.43
C LYS A 285 -15.13 -19.82 6.31
N VAL A 286 -13.95 -19.18 6.30
CA VAL A 286 -13.52 -18.22 5.29
C VAL A 286 -12.39 -18.86 4.46
N ARG A 287 -12.62 -19.01 3.16
CA ARG A 287 -11.66 -19.58 2.20
C ARG A 287 -10.93 -18.45 1.52
N VAL A 288 -9.62 -18.46 1.56
CA VAL A 288 -8.80 -17.38 1.05
C VAL A 288 -7.74 -17.88 0.08
N ALA A 289 -7.36 -16.98 -0.86
CA ALA A 289 -6.20 -17.19 -1.69
C ALA A 289 -5.31 -15.95 -1.72
N VAL A 290 -4.03 -16.19 -1.90
CA VAL A 290 -3.01 -15.13 -2.09
C VAL A 290 -2.25 -15.45 -3.36
N VAL A 291 -2.23 -14.50 -4.30
CA VAL A 291 -1.50 -14.67 -5.55
C VAL A 291 -0.62 -13.46 -5.86
N SER A 292 0.60 -13.74 -6.35
CA SER A 292 1.54 -12.71 -6.79
C SER A 292 2.13 -13.01 -8.17
N GLY A 293 2.28 -11.94 -8.97
CA GLY A 293 2.67 -12.02 -10.36
C GLY A 293 1.49 -12.26 -11.31
N LEU A 294 1.34 -11.43 -12.35
CA LEU A 294 0.15 -11.42 -13.21
C LEU A 294 -0.05 -12.73 -14.01
N ALA A 295 1.01 -13.48 -14.30
CA ALA A 295 0.87 -14.80 -14.94
C ALA A 295 0.16 -15.80 -13.99
N ASN A 296 0.49 -15.79 -12.72
CA ASN A 296 -0.17 -16.62 -11.70
C ASN A 296 -1.58 -16.12 -11.44
N THR A 297 -1.77 -14.80 -11.42
CA THR A 297 -3.09 -14.16 -11.30
C THR A 297 -4.02 -14.59 -12.43
N ARG A 298 -3.53 -14.64 -13.66
CA ARG A 298 -4.32 -15.15 -14.80
C ARG A 298 -4.80 -16.58 -14.57
N ARG A 299 -3.91 -17.47 -14.12
CA ARG A 299 -4.27 -18.87 -13.82
C ARG A 299 -5.32 -18.97 -12.71
N LEU A 300 -5.18 -18.17 -11.66
CA LEU A 300 -6.19 -18.12 -10.59
C LEU A 300 -7.53 -17.64 -11.13
N MET A 301 -7.55 -16.58 -11.95
CA MET A 301 -8.79 -16.04 -12.53
C MET A 301 -9.46 -17.04 -13.46
N GLU A 302 -8.70 -17.77 -14.26
CA GLU A 302 -9.21 -18.84 -15.13
C GLU A 302 -9.80 -20.00 -14.30
N ALA A 303 -9.17 -20.37 -13.18
CA ALA A 303 -9.69 -21.40 -12.28
C ALA A 303 -10.96 -20.93 -11.54
N VAL A 304 -11.05 -19.67 -11.15
CA VAL A 304 -12.28 -19.08 -10.59
C VAL A 304 -13.40 -19.03 -11.63
N ASP A 305 -13.09 -18.61 -12.85
CA ASP A 305 -14.06 -18.48 -13.94
C ASP A 305 -14.62 -19.84 -14.39
N SER A 306 -13.79 -20.89 -14.38
CA SER A 306 -14.21 -22.26 -14.67
C SER A 306 -14.94 -22.96 -13.50
N GLY A 307 -14.95 -22.37 -12.31
CA GLY A 307 -15.52 -22.97 -11.11
C GLY A 307 -14.66 -24.09 -10.50
N GLU A 308 -13.39 -24.22 -10.91
CA GLU A 308 -12.45 -25.20 -10.36
C GLU A 308 -12.12 -24.87 -8.89
N VAL A 309 -12.07 -23.58 -8.54
CA VAL A 309 -11.80 -23.08 -7.20
C VAL A 309 -12.87 -22.07 -6.77
N ASP A 310 -13.08 -21.97 -5.46
CA ASP A 310 -14.08 -21.08 -4.87
C ASP A 310 -13.51 -20.48 -3.57
N TYR A 311 -13.42 -19.15 -3.53
CA TYR A 311 -12.88 -18.38 -2.41
C TYR A 311 -13.86 -17.33 -1.94
N ASP A 312 -13.66 -16.89 -0.70
CA ASP A 312 -14.38 -15.76 -0.11
C ASP A 312 -13.56 -14.47 -0.25
N PHE A 313 -12.25 -14.54 -0.07
CA PHE A 313 -11.38 -13.37 -0.17
C PHE A 313 -10.05 -13.71 -0.83
N VAL A 314 -9.59 -12.86 -1.75
CA VAL A 314 -8.38 -13.10 -2.54
C VAL A 314 -7.49 -11.87 -2.53
N GLU A 315 -6.25 -12.02 -2.02
CA GLU A 315 -5.20 -11.02 -2.19
C GLU A 315 -4.52 -11.20 -3.54
N VAL A 316 -4.44 -10.12 -4.33
CA VAL A 316 -3.74 -10.11 -5.62
C VAL A 316 -2.69 -9.03 -5.67
N MET A 317 -1.43 -9.42 -5.91
CA MET A 317 -0.31 -8.52 -6.18
C MET A 317 0.24 -8.72 -7.60
N ALA A 318 0.30 -7.63 -8.38
CA ALA A 318 0.79 -7.70 -9.76
C ALA A 318 2.28 -8.09 -9.87
N CYS A 319 3.08 -7.73 -8.87
CA CYS A 319 4.50 -8.02 -8.85
C CYS A 319 4.80 -9.35 -8.16
N PRO A 320 5.76 -10.17 -8.64
CA PRO A 320 6.23 -11.35 -7.94
C PRO A 320 6.72 -11.01 -6.53
N GLY A 321 6.26 -11.75 -5.53
CA GLY A 321 6.62 -11.53 -4.13
C GLY A 321 5.95 -10.31 -3.46
N GLY A 322 5.03 -9.64 -4.14
CA GLY A 322 4.34 -8.44 -3.65
C GLY A 322 5.12 -7.14 -3.92
N CYS A 323 4.86 -6.10 -3.13
CA CYS A 323 5.51 -4.79 -3.28
C CYS A 323 7.02 -4.82 -3.03
N ALA A 324 7.53 -5.80 -2.28
CA ALA A 324 8.96 -6.04 -2.09
C ALA A 324 9.70 -6.31 -3.42
N GLY A 325 9.00 -6.93 -4.42
CA GLY A 325 9.46 -7.11 -5.79
C GLY A 325 8.94 -6.05 -6.77
N GLY A 326 8.52 -4.90 -6.26
CA GLY A 326 7.87 -3.85 -7.05
C GLY A 326 8.77 -3.24 -8.13
N GLY A 327 8.17 -2.85 -9.26
CA GLY A 327 8.88 -2.27 -10.41
C GLY A 327 9.57 -0.91 -10.15
N GLY A 328 9.36 -0.31 -8.97
CA GLY A 328 10.01 0.91 -8.51
C GLY A 328 11.20 0.69 -7.56
N GLN A 329 11.44 -0.56 -7.13
CA GLN A 329 12.54 -0.92 -6.22
C GLN A 329 13.90 -0.87 -6.92
N PRO A 330 15.01 -0.76 -6.16
CA PRO A 330 16.37 -0.89 -6.69
C PRO A 330 16.53 -2.19 -7.49
N ILE A 331 17.30 -2.11 -8.59
CA ILE A 331 17.57 -3.21 -9.51
C ILE A 331 18.97 -3.75 -9.24
N HIS A 332 19.06 -5.07 -9.11
CA HIS A 332 20.31 -5.81 -8.99
C HIS A 332 20.42 -6.76 -10.18
N GLU A 333 21.54 -6.69 -10.91
CA GLU A 333 21.74 -7.49 -12.12
C GLU A 333 21.63 -9.00 -11.83
N GLY A 334 20.62 -9.64 -12.45
CA GLY A 334 20.41 -11.08 -12.35
C GLY A 334 20.00 -11.61 -10.97
N VAL A 335 19.66 -10.72 -10.00
CA VAL A 335 19.32 -11.11 -8.63
C VAL A 335 17.91 -10.64 -8.26
N GLU A 336 17.05 -11.61 -7.93
CA GLU A 336 15.69 -11.35 -7.43
C GLU A 336 15.71 -11.09 -5.92
N MET A 337 15.34 -9.88 -5.51
CA MET A 337 15.40 -9.44 -4.12
C MET A 337 14.08 -9.56 -3.36
N ALA A 338 12.97 -9.87 -4.04
CA ALA A 338 11.62 -9.86 -3.46
C ALA A 338 11.49 -10.72 -2.19
N ALA A 339 12.02 -11.96 -2.22
CA ALA A 339 11.97 -12.88 -1.07
C ALA A 339 12.78 -12.36 0.12
N SER A 340 13.98 -11.85 -0.12
CA SER A 340 14.84 -11.30 0.93
C SER A 340 14.24 -10.06 1.58
N ARG A 341 13.70 -9.13 0.79
CA ARG A 341 13.01 -7.93 1.27
C ARG A 341 11.72 -8.28 2.00
N GLY A 342 10.92 -9.20 1.46
CA GLY A 342 9.70 -9.69 2.12
C GLY A 342 9.99 -10.32 3.48
N SER A 343 11.02 -11.15 3.59
CA SER A 343 11.45 -11.73 4.87
C SER A 343 11.82 -10.67 5.91
N GLN A 344 12.36 -9.53 5.49
CA GLN A 344 12.67 -8.44 6.41
C GLN A 344 11.39 -7.75 6.92
N LEU A 345 10.36 -7.60 6.07
CA LEU A 345 9.08 -7.04 6.49
C LEU A 345 8.39 -7.93 7.54
N TRP A 346 8.38 -9.24 7.35
CA TRP A 346 7.87 -10.18 8.36
C TRP A 346 8.63 -10.11 9.69
N LYS A 347 9.95 -9.90 9.64
CA LYS A 347 10.77 -9.67 10.84
C LYS A 347 10.45 -8.34 11.54
N LEU A 348 10.07 -7.31 10.79
CA LEU A 348 9.64 -6.05 11.39
C LEU A 348 8.29 -6.23 12.10
N ASP A 349 7.32 -6.93 11.51
CA ASP A 349 6.06 -7.27 12.18
C ASP A 349 6.30 -8.04 13.48
N SER A 350 7.12 -9.10 13.43
CA SER A 350 7.35 -9.94 14.62
C SER A 350 8.02 -9.21 15.79
N LYS A 351 8.61 -8.04 15.54
CA LYS A 351 9.27 -7.18 16.54
C LYS A 351 8.49 -5.93 16.87
N ALA A 352 7.35 -5.70 16.21
CA ALA A 352 6.55 -4.52 16.45
C ALA A 352 5.80 -4.63 17.80
N ASP A 353 5.77 -3.53 18.54
CA ASP A 353 5.04 -3.44 19.81
C ASP A 353 3.52 -3.59 19.59
N ILE A 354 3.01 -3.05 18.45
CA ILE A 354 1.62 -3.16 18.03
C ILE A 354 1.58 -3.98 16.75
N ARG A 355 0.89 -5.13 16.77
CA ARG A 355 0.82 -6.07 15.65
C ARG A 355 -0.55 -6.13 14.97
N PHE A 356 -1.50 -5.30 15.39
CA PHE A 356 -2.88 -5.29 14.89
C PHE A 356 -3.28 -3.89 14.44
N SER A 357 -3.85 -3.77 13.25
CA SER A 357 -4.25 -2.47 12.68
C SER A 357 -5.30 -1.74 13.50
N HIS A 358 -6.24 -2.45 14.11
CA HIS A 358 -7.29 -1.89 14.97
C HIS A 358 -6.75 -1.35 16.31
N GLU A 359 -5.51 -1.67 16.70
CA GLU A 359 -4.85 -1.13 17.90
C GLU A 359 -4.01 0.12 17.62
N ASN A 360 -3.87 0.54 16.37
CA ASN A 360 -3.16 1.77 16.03
C ASN A 360 -3.85 2.98 16.68
N PRO A 361 -3.18 3.70 17.59
CA PRO A 361 -3.80 4.82 18.33
C PRO A 361 -4.19 5.99 17.41
N ASP A 362 -3.44 6.24 16.34
CA ASP A 362 -3.75 7.31 15.39
C ASP A 362 -5.02 6.96 14.57
N ILE A 363 -5.22 5.68 14.25
CA ILE A 363 -6.43 5.19 13.59
C ILE A 363 -7.64 5.28 14.51
N GLN A 364 -7.49 4.87 15.78
CA GLN A 364 -8.55 5.00 16.78
C GLN A 364 -8.96 6.47 16.97
N GLU A 365 -7.99 7.37 17.06
CA GLU A 365 -8.23 8.82 17.17
C GLU A 365 -8.92 9.39 15.93
N LEU A 366 -8.49 8.97 14.72
CA LEU A 366 -9.11 9.39 13.46
C LEU A 366 -10.60 8.99 13.41
N TYR A 367 -10.93 7.76 13.78
CA TYR A 367 -12.34 7.33 13.83
C TYR A 367 -13.10 8.06 14.92
N ARG A 368 -12.53 8.18 16.12
CA ARG A 368 -13.20 8.83 17.26
C ARG A 368 -13.57 10.29 16.97
N THR A 369 -12.68 11.03 16.33
CA THR A 369 -12.84 12.48 16.15
C THR A 369 -13.40 12.87 14.80
N TYR A 370 -13.08 12.14 13.73
CA TYR A 370 -13.32 12.59 12.35
C TYR A 370 -14.20 11.65 11.52
N LEU A 371 -13.82 10.39 11.33
CA LEU A 371 -14.55 9.44 10.47
C LEU A 371 -15.77 8.78 11.15
N LYS A 372 -15.78 8.70 12.48
CA LYS A 372 -16.78 8.09 13.37
C LYS A 372 -16.75 6.58 13.41
N LYS A 373 -16.84 5.89 12.29
CA LYS A 373 -16.82 4.42 12.20
C LYS A 373 -16.36 3.95 10.82
N PRO A 374 -15.82 2.73 10.69
CA PRO A 374 -15.59 2.10 9.41
C PRO A 374 -16.88 2.01 8.60
N LEU A 375 -16.79 2.13 7.27
CA LEU A 375 -17.91 2.16 6.31
C LEU A 375 -18.97 3.23 6.63
N GLY A 376 -18.67 4.20 7.51
CA GLY A 376 -19.54 5.34 7.77
C GLY A 376 -19.57 6.29 6.56
N GLU A 377 -20.58 7.16 6.51
CA GLU A 377 -20.79 8.09 5.38
C GLU A 377 -19.51 8.88 5.02
N LYS A 378 -18.84 9.46 6.02
CA LYS A 378 -17.61 10.24 5.81
C LYS A 378 -16.43 9.35 5.40
N ALA A 379 -16.29 8.15 6.01
CA ALA A 379 -15.27 7.18 5.63
C ALA A 379 -15.49 6.70 4.19
N HIS A 380 -16.75 6.37 3.84
CA HIS A 380 -17.10 5.95 2.49
C HIS A 380 -16.77 7.03 1.45
N HIS A 381 -17.12 8.29 1.72
CA HIS A 381 -16.83 9.41 0.81
C HIS A 381 -15.33 9.64 0.59
N LEU A 382 -14.52 9.52 1.63
CA LEU A 382 -13.08 9.82 1.56
C LEU A 382 -12.23 8.63 1.13
N LEU A 383 -12.58 7.42 1.61
CA LEU A 383 -11.70 6.26 1.59
C LEU A 383 -12.14 5.17 0.61
N HIS A 384 -13.31 5.30 0.00
CA HIS A 384 -13.81 4.35 -0.98
C HIS A 384 -13.91 4.97 -2.38
N THR A 385 -13.99 4.12 -3.38
CA THR A 385 -14.07 4.51 -4.79
C THR A 385 -14.85 3.48 -5.59
N ASP A 386 -15.40 3.91 -6.72
CA ASP A 386 -15.95 3.01 -7.72
C ASP A 386 -14.89 2.69 -8.78
N TYR A 387 -14.50 1.44 -8.85
CA TYR A 387 -13.54 0.97 -9.85
C TYR A 387 -14.18 0.65 -11.21
N GLN A 388 -15.50 0.75 -11.34
CA GLN A 388 -16.19 0.53 -12.60
C GLN A 388 -16.11 1.73 -13.55
N ILE A 389 -15.82 2.92 -13.02
CA ILE A 389 -15.68 4.18 -13.75
C ILE A 389 -14.32 4.28 -14.45
#